data_a73521103a980f72a8f6b263a45ba99d
#
_entry.id   a73521103a980f72a8f6b263a45ba99d
#
_cell.length_a   1.000
_cell.length_b   1.000
_cell.length_c   1.000
_cell.angle_alpha   90.00
_cell.angle_beta   90.00
_cell.angle_gamma   90.00
#
_symmetry.space_group_name_H-M   'P 1'
#
loop_
_entity.id
_entity.type
_entity.pdbx_description
1 polymer ?
#
loop_
_entity_poly.entity_id
_entity_poly.type
_entity_poly.pdbx_seq_one_letter_code
_entity_poly.pdbx_strand_id
1 'polypeptide(L)'
;MRRLVKLGALASLPLVAFAGCYGNEATAFPQGLEPWEENVAPMPEPTADDPCPEVIVFSENRTFTGMRPDGRGYEANSLHARACIHQPMDVVWEAIRDPQVGKDHTSVNSFTVIDPPMPDECDGDYQTQINAGTAPFTVDFRLCWRQQVAEGLEDAPLLTATRWQKVWGSSALPVLEGSLVSRPLEDHPEITVVEYQYHLNALTSSHQTIRDYLTVIYGRVRDRAHGRPLP
;
A
#
# COMPACT_ATOMS: atom_id res chain seq x y z
N MET A 1 -0.02 44.87 72.57
CA MET A 1 0.17 44.94 71.10
C MET A 1 0.19 43.51 70.51
N ARG A 2 -0.90 43.06 69.91
CA ARG A 2 -1.00 41.73 69.29
C ARG A 2 -0.91 41.88 67.78
N ARG A 3 0.12 41.31 67.15
CA ARG A 3 0.28 41.26 65.70
C ARG A 3 -0.55 40.05 65.18
N LEU A 4 -1.56 40.37 64.34
CA LEU A 4 -2.27 39.36 63.56
C LEU A 4 -1.38 38.96 62.34
N VAL A 5 -1.10 37.67 62.27
CA VAL A 5 -0.51 37.00 61.09
C VAL A 5 -1.66 36.61 60.19
N LYS A 6 -1.70 37.19 58.99
CA LYS A 6 -2.62 36.80 57.93
C LYS A 6 -2.07 35.55 57.24
N LEU A 7 -2.74 34.41 57.42
CA LEU A 7 -2.51 33.24 56.59
C LEU A 7 -3.14 33.50 55.21
N GLY A 8 -2.33 33.54 54.18
CA GLY A 8 -2.78 33.53 52.83
C GLY A 8 -3.21 32.09 52.43
N ALA A 9 -4.49 31.96 52.05
CA ALA A 9 -4.99 30.72 51.46
C ALA A 9 -4.46 30.58 50.05
N LEU A 10 -3.60 29.59 49.81
CA LEU A 10 -3.23 29.13 48.46
C LEU A 10 -4.45 28.38 47.90
N ALA A 11 -5.09 28.99 46.93
CA ALA A 11 -6.13 28.34 46.12
C ALA A 11 -5.40 27.36 45.18
N SER A 12 -5.46 26.08 45.49
CA SER A 12 -5.13 25.00 44.55
C SER A 12 -6.17 24.92 43.45
N LEU A 13 -5.83 25.42 42.29
CA LEU A 13 -6.60 25.17 41.06
C LEU A 13 -6.51 23.68 40.74
N PRO A 14 -7.65 22.96 40.58
CA PRO A 14 -7.62 21.61 40.07
C PRO A 14 -7.18 21.66 38.61
N LEU A 15 -6.06 21.01 38.31
CA LEU A 15 -5.66 20.68 36.96
C LEU A 15 -6.70 19.67 36.44
N VAL A 16 -7.72 20.18 35.72
CA VAL A 16 -8.60 19.32 34.93
C VAL A 16 -7.77 18.81 33.77
N ALA A 17 -7.21 17.62 33.95
CA ALA A 17 -6.70 16.85 32.84
C ALA A 17 -7.88 16.57 31.89
N PHE A 18 -7.97 17.29 30.81
CA PHE A 18 -8.73 16.87 29.65
C PHE A 18 -8.06 15.60 29.11
N ALA A 19 -8.40 14.45 29.69
CA ALA A 19 -8.31 13.20 28.98
C ALA A 19 -9.31 13.34 27.82
N GLY A 20 -8.85 13.90 26.72
CA GLY A 20 -9.58 13.78 25.47
C GLY A 20 -9.83 12.30 25.28
N CYS A 21 -11.08 11.88 25.38
CA CYS A 21 -11.53 10.65 24.78
C CYS A 21 -11.29 10.83 23.27
N TYR A 22 -10.11 10.49 22.82
CA TYR A 22 -9.96 10.05 21.45
C TYR A 22 -10.79 8.77 21.43
N GLY A 23 -12.01 8.88 20.92
CA GLY A 23 -12.74 7.71 20.48
C GLY A 23 -11.79 6.98 19.54
N ASN A 24 -11.54 5.71 19.83
CA ASN A 24 -11.01 4.80 18.85
C ASN A 24 -12.12 4.65 17.79
N GLU A 25 -12.26 5.65 16.93
CA GLU A 25 -12.86 5.41 15.64
C GLU A 25 -11.89 4.44 14.95
N ALA A 26 -12.38 3.23 14.70
CA ALA A 26 -11.64 2.26 13.92
C ALA A 26 -11.30 2.97 12.60
N THR A 27 -10.03 3.26 12.37
CA THR A 27 -9.58 3.75 11.08
C THR A 27 -9.89 2.65 10.07
N ALA A 28 -10.42 3.01 8.90
CA ALA A 28 -10.72 2.05 7.82
C ALA A 28 -9.50 1.21 7.42
N PHE A 29 -8.28 1.69 7.75
CA PHE A 29 -7.03 0.99 7.51
C PHE A 29 -6.29 0.75 8.82
N PRO A 30 -5.88 -0.50 9.12
CA PRO A 30 -4.97 -0.79 10.21
C PRO A 30 -3.64 -0.04 10.04
N GLN A 31 -3.03 0.34 11.16
CA GLN A 31 -1.76 1.06 11.15
C GLN A 31 -0.70 0.35 10.28
N GLY A 32 -0.09 1.09 9.37
CA GLY A 32 0.91 0.58 8.42
C GLY A 32 0.33 0.01 7.13
N LEU A 33 -1.00 -0.01 6.99
CA LEU A 33 -1.70 -0.41 5.77
C LEU A 33 -2.41 0.76 5.08
N GLU A 34 -2.33 1.96 5.64
CA GLU A 34 -2.92 3.15 5.03
C GLU A 34 -2.34 3.36 3.63
N PRO A 35 -3.19 3.55 2.61
CA PRO A 35 -2.75 3.92 1.27
C PRO A 35 -2.11 5.30 1.28
N TRP A 36 -1.19 5.57 0.35
CA TRP A 36 -0.56 6.90 0.19
C TRP A 36 -1.49 7.83 -0.58
N GLU A 37 -2.61 8.22 0.00
CA GLU A 37 -3.66 9.00 -0.67
C GLU A 37 -3.30 10.46 -0.90
N GLU A 38 -2.45 11.06 -0.08
CA GLU A 38 -2.15 12.50 -0.10
C GLU A 38 -1.60 13.01 -1.44
N ASN A 39 -1.00 12.12 -2.24
CA ASN A 39 -0.37 12.46 -3.51
C ASN A 39 -1.05 11.85 -4.72
N VAL A 40 -2.24 11.31 -4.53
CA VAL A 40 -3.00 10.63 -5.58
C VAL A 40 -3.74 11.65 -6.44
N ALA A 41 -3.60 11.55 -7.76
CA ALA A 41 -4.44 12.30 -8.67
C ALA A 41 -5.87 11.72 -8.63
N PRO A 42 -6.91 12.57 -8.54
CA PRO A 42 -8.28 12.10 -8.60
C PRO A 42 -8.53 11.25 -9.86
N MET A 43 -9.24 10.16 -9.70
CA MET A 43 -9.72 9.33 -10.80
C MET A 43 -11.24 9.22 -10.72
N PRO A 44 -11.94 9.17 -11.88
CA PRO A 44 -13.39 8.93 -11.87
C PRO A 44 -13.71 7.62 -11.15
N GLU A 45 -14.72 7.66 -10.27
CA GLU A 45 -15.22 6.43 -9.67
C GLU A 45 -15.93 5.60 -10.74
N PRO A 46 -15.77 4.26 -10.72
CA PRO A 46 -16.60 3.37 -11.51
C PRO A 46 -18.06 3.50 -11.08
N THR A 47 -18.98 3.47 -12.04
CA THR A 47 -20.41 3.56 -11.78
C THR A 47 -21.12 2.30 -12.25
N ALA A 48 -22.31 2.02 -11.70
CA ALA A 48 -23.15 0.90 -12.13
C ALA A 48 -23.56 0.97 -13.60
N ASP A 49 -23.66 2.18 -14.17
CA ASP A 49 -24.03 2.42 -15.57
C ASP A 49 -22.86 2.20 -16.56
N ASP A 50 -21.63 2.24 -16.04
CA ASP A 50 -20.40 1.93 -16.80
C ASP A 50 -19.71 0.74 -16.11
N PRO A 51 -20.05 -0.51 -16.52
CA PRO A 51 -19.45 -1.69 -15.91
C PRO A 51 -17.95 -1.64 -16.18
N CYS A 52 -17.23 -1.15 -15.18
CA CYS A 52 -15.81 -0.92 -15.15
C CYS A 52 -15.06 -2.03 -15.91
N PRO A 53 -14.38 -1.72 -17.01
CA PRO A 53 -13.75 -2.74 -17.84
C PRO A 53 -12.55 -3.36 -17.10
N GLU A 54 -12.22 -4.63 -17.43
CA GLU A 54 -11.01 -5.30 -16.95
C GLU A 54 -9.73 -4.73 -17.61
N VAL A 55 -9.60 -3.40 -17.55
CA VAL A 55 -8.45 -2.66 -18.09
C VAL A 55 -7.95 -1.68 -17.04
N ILE A 56 -6.64 -1.67 -16.82
CA ILE A 56 -6.02 -0.72 -15.90
C ILE A 56 -6.00 0.69 -16.50
N VAL A 57 -6.47 1.66 -15.73
CA VAL A 57 -6.48 3.09 -16.06
C VAL A 57 -5.52 3.80 -15.11
N PHE A 58 -4.79 4.78 -15.64
CA PHE A 58 -3.78 5.51 -14.87
C PHE A 58 -4.15 6.97 -14.70
N SER A 59 -3.82 7.53 -13.55
CA SER A 59 -3.87 8.96 -13.29
C SER A 59 -2.82 9.75 -14.09
N GLU A 60 -2.85 11.06 -13.94
CA GLU A 60 -1.74 11.92 -14.32
C GLU A 60 -0.46 11.55 -13.58
N ASN A 61 0.68 11.86 -14.22
CA ASN A 61 1.99 11.69 -13.58
C ASN A 61 2.15 12.68 -12.43
N ARG A 62 2.62 12.18 -11.29
CA ARG A 62 2.89 12.99 -10.10
C ARG A 62 4.28 12.70 -9.54
N THR A 63 4.77 13.61 -8.72
CA THR A 63 5.95 13.41 -7.89
C THR A 63 5.50 13.39 -6.43
N PHE A 64 5.89 12.36 -5.73
CA PHE A 64 5.71 12.22 -4.29
C PHE A 64 6.96 12.72 -3.57
N THR A 65 6.77 13.46 -2.50
CA THR A 65 7.85 13.88 -1.62
C THR A 65 7.61 13.29 -0.24
N GLY A 66 8.52 12.46 0.20
CA GLY A 66 8.45 11.77 1.50
C GLY A 66 9.64 12.08 2.39
N MET A 67 9.61 11.51 3.60
CA MET A 67 10.67 11.60 4.59
C MET A 67 11.12 10.20 4.98
N ARG A 68 12.42 9.95 4.97
CA ARG A 68 13.02 8.70 5.46
C ARG A 68 13.07 8.69 6.99
N PRO A 69 13.21 7.53 7.62
CA PRO A 69 13.38 7.43 9.06
C PRO A 69 14.59 8.21 9.62
N ASP A 70 15.62 8.41 8.79
CA ASP A 70 16.81 9.19 9.13
C ASP A 70 16.62 10.72 8.99
N GLY A 71 15.41 11.18 8.68
CA GLY A 71 15.03 12.59 8.52
C GLY A 71 15.41 13.21 7.18
N ARG A 72 15.96 12.44 6.23
CA ARG A 72 16.22 12.93 4.88
C ARG A 72 15.00 12.84 4.00
N GLY A 73 14.66 13.94 3.34
CA GLY A 73 13.64 13.97 2.30
C GLY A 73 14.02 13.14 1.08
N TYR A 74 13.02 12.64 0.37
CA TYR A 74 13.19 12.02 -0.93
C TYR A 74 12.06 12.42 -1.88
N GLU A 75 12.34 12.36 -3.17
CA GLU A 75 11.32 12.46 -4.22
C GLU A 75 11.21 11.12 -4.94
N ALA A 76 10.02 10.79 -5.40
CA ALA A 76 9.74 9.60 -6.19
C ALA A 76 8.71 9.89 -7.28
N ASN A 77 8.82 9.23 -8.43
CA ASN A 77 7.71 9.20 -9.38
C ASN A 77 6.52 8.52 -8.70
N SER A 78 5.36 9.15 -8.76
CA SER A 78 4.13 8.65 -8.18
C SER A 78 3.07 8.43 -9.24
N LEU A 79 2.34 7.34 -9.13
CA LEU A 79 1.25 7.00 -10.04
C LEU A 79 0.12 6.31 -9.25
N HIS A 80 -1.10 6.74 -9.53
CA HIS A 80 -2.30 6.04 -9.13
C HIS A 80 -2.87 5.28 -10.33
N ALA A 81 -3.36 4.08 -10.10
CA ALA A 81 -4.02 3.28 -11.13
C ALA A 81 -5.25 2.59 -10.55
N ARG A 82 -6.27 2.41 -11.37
CA ARG A 82 -7.51 1.73 -11.02
C ARG A 82 -7.89 0.76 -12.12
N ALA A 83 -8.47 -0.36 -11.73
CA ALA A 83 -9.04 -1.34 -12.64
C ALA A 83 -10.19 -2.07 -11.96
N CYS A 84 -10.99 -2.80 -12.75
CA CYS A 84 -11.94 -3.77 -12.23
C CYS A 84 -11.53 -5.20 -12.59
N ILE A 85 -11.92 -6.15 -11.73
CA ILE A 85 -11.83 -7.58 -12.01
C ILE A 85 -13.24 -8.15 -11.84
N HIS A 86 -13.75 -8.80 -12.88
CA HIS A 86 -15.11 -9.37 -12.90
C HIS A 86 -15.11 -10.71 -12.16
N GLN A 87 -14.78 -10.61 -10.87
CA GLN A 87 -14.82 -11.68 -9.89
C GLN A 87 -15.20 -11.11 -8.52
N PRO A 88 -15.87 -11.88 -7.66
CA PRO A 88 -16.18 -11.47 -6.29
C PRO A 88 -14.92 -11.17 -5.48
N MET A 89 -15.09 -10.34 -4.45
CA MET A 89 -14.01 -9.80 -3.64
C MET A 89 -13.16 -10.87 -2.94
N ASP A 90 -13.77 -11.93 -2.44
CA ASP A 90 -13.09 -13.06 -1.81
C ASP A 90 -12.13 -13.77 -2.79
N VAL A 91 -12.56 -13.99 -4.03
CA VAL A 91 -11.75 -14.59 -5.10
C VAL A 91 -10.58 -13.69 -5.48
N VAL A 92 -10.83 -12.37 -5.59
CA VAL A 92 -9.78 -11.40 -5.92
C VAL A 92 -8.80 -11.25 -4.76
N TRP A 93 -9.29 -11.29 -3.51
CA TRP A 93 -8.44 -11.24 -2.33
C TRP A 93 -7.48 -12.44 -2.25
N GLU A 94 -7.96 -13.65 -2.50
CA GLU A 94 -7.10 -14.83 -2.58
C GLU A 94 -6.04 -14.70 -3.68
N ALA A 95 -6.39 -14.10 -4.81
CA ALA A 95 -5.43 -13.85 -5.88
C ALA A 95 -4.37 -12.83 -5.48
N ILE A 96 -4.74 -11.75 -4.77
CA ILE A 96 -3.81 -10.72 -4.27
C ILE A 96 -2.85 -11.31 -3.23
N ARG A 97 -3.31 -12.23 -2.40
CA ARG A 97 -2.51 -12.90 -1.36
C ARG A 97 -1.46 -13.87 -1.91
N ASP A 98 -1.57 -14.30 -3.15
CA ASP A 98 -0.55 -15.14 -3.76
C ASP A 98 0.72 -14.31 -4.07
N PRO A 99 1.85 -14.54 -3.35
CA PRO A 99 3.07 -13.77 -3.57
C PRO A 99 3.59 -13.85 -5.01
N GLN A 100 3.22 -14.89 -5.76
CA GLN A 100 3.67 -15.06 -7.13
C GLN A 100 3.09 -14.03 -8.09
N VAL A 101 1.96 -13.38 -7.77
CA VAL A 101 1.41 -12.32 -8.62
C VAL A 101 2.31 -11.10 -8.65
N GLY A 102 3.10 -10.85 -7.60
CA GLY A 102 4.08 -9.76 -7.54
C GLY A 102 5.32 -9.94 -8.42
N LYS A 103 5.49 -11.09 -9.10
CA LYS A 103 6.65 -11.37 -9.92
C LYS A 103 6.47 -10.82 -11.34
N ASP A 104 7.21 -9.78 -11.70
CA ASP A 104 7.34 -9.32 -13.09
C ASP A 104 8.37 -10.17 -13.85
N HIS A 105 7.91 -11.03 -14.74
CA HIS A 105 8.79 -11.90 -15.52
C HIS A 105 9.58 -11.17 -16.62
N THR A 106 9.26 -9.92 -16.91
CA THR A 106 9.93 -9.17 -17.98
C THR A 106 11.23 -8.51 -17.52
N SER A 107 11.30 -8.13 -16.24
CA SER A 107 12.44 -7.40 -15.67
C SER A 107 13.13 -8.14 -14.51
N VAL A 108 12.53 -9.23 -13.99
CA VAL A 108 13.02 -9.96 -12.82
C VAL A 108 13.82 -11.19 -13.22
N ASN A 109 15.10 -11.24 -12.83
CA ASN A 109 15.99 -12.37 -13.04
C ASN A 109 15.79 -13.50 -12.03
N SER A 110 15.54 -13.12 -10.77
CA SER A 110 15.18 -14.06 -9.71
C SER A 110 14.18 -13.46 -8.74
N PHE A 111 13.29 -14.31 -8.23
CA PHE A 111 12.25 -13.97 -7.29
C PHE A 111 12.13 -15.07 -6.25
N THR A 112 12.28 -14.73 -4.98
CA THR A 112 12.20 -15.67 -3.86
C THR A 112 11.26 -15.11 -2.80
N VAL A 113 10.30 -15.89 -2.36
CA VAL A 113 9.46 -15.58 -1.20
C VAL A 113 10.16 -16.03 0.07
N ILE A 114 10.21 -15.19 1.08
CA ILE A 114 10.76 -15.45 2.40
C ILE A 114 9.58 -15.39 3.39
N ASP A 115 9.17 -16.55 3.88
CA ASP A 115 8.09 -16.74 4.82
C ASP A 115 8.51 -17.78 5.88
N PRO A 116 8.57 -17.43 7.19
CA PRO A 116 8.29 -16.10 7.74
C PRO A 116 9.32 -15.04 7.33
N PRO A 117 8.95 -13.75 7.38
CA PRO A 117 9.86 -12.66 7.04
C PRO A 117 11.01 -12.55 8.05
N MET A 118 12.10 -11.85 7.66
CA MET A 118 13.22 -11.57 8.56
C MET A 118 12.79 -10.49 9.57
N PRO A 119 12.73 -10.81 10.89
CA PRO A 119 12.10 -9.93 11.88
C PRO A 119 12.82 -8.59 12.07
N ASP A 120 14.13 -8.53 11.80
CA ASP A 120 14.90 -7.29 11.91
C ASP A 120 14.70 -6.34 10.71
N GLU A 121 14.11 -6.84 9.61
CA GLU A 121 13.92 -6.08 8.39
C GLU A 121 12.44 -5.82 8.07
N CYS A 122 11.55 -6.72 8.48
CA CYS A 122 10.15 -6.69 8.09
C CYS A 122 9.25 -7.20 9.23
N ASP A 123 8.31 -6.37 9.62
CA ASP A 123 7.22 -6.68 10.55
C ASP A 123 5.90 -7.04 9.83
N GLY A 124 5.99 -7.41 8.55
CA GLY A 124 4.84 -7.77 7.72
C GLY A 124 4.58 -9.28 7.68
N ASP A 125 3.78 -9.69 6.70
CA ASP A 125 3.34 -11.07 6.55
C ASP A 125 4.41 -11.93 5.86
N TYR A 126 5.12 -11.37 4.88
CA TYR A 126 6.22 -12.02 4.17
C TYR A 126 7.15 -11.00 3.53
N GLN A 127 8.29 -11.48 3.05
CA GLN A 127 9.20 -10.70 2.21
C GLN A 127 9.36 -11.33 0.84
N THR A 128 9.73 -10.51 -0.15
CA THR A 128 10.24 -11.01 -1.43
C THR A 128 11.65 -10.51 -1.66
N GLN A 129 12.56 -11.40 -2.05
CA GLN A 129 13.89 -11.05 -2.53
C GLN A 129 13.89 -11.11 -4.05
N ILE A 130 14.34 -10.03 -4.65
CA ILE A 130 14.24 -9.80 -6.09
C ILE A 130 15.59 -9.36 -6.62
N ASN A 131 16.04 -10.00 -7.72
CA ASN A 131 17.09 -9.50 -8.59
C ASN A 131 16.44 -9.07 -9.89
N ALA A 132 16.60 -7.81 -10.27
CA ALA A 132 15.98 -7.23 -11.46
C ALA A 132 16.97 -6.43 -12.32
N GLY A 133 16.63 -6.27 -13.59
CA GLY A 133 17.40 -5.51 -14.58
C GLY A 133 18.13 -6.38 -15.59
N THR A 134 18.90 -5.73 -16.46
CA THR A 134 19.66 -6.38 -17.53
C THR A 134 21.15 -6.21 -17.28
N ALA A 135 21.92 -7.29 -17.40
CA ALA A 135 23.35 -7.23 -17.24
C ALA A 135 23.99 -6.20 -18.19
N PRO A 136 24.97 -5.39 -17.73
CA PRO A 136 25.65 -5.47 -16.43
C PRO A 136 24.92 -4.72 -15.28
N PHE A 137 23.77 -4.12 -15.53
CA PHE A 137 23.06 -3.29 -14.56
C PHE A 137 21.89 -4.07 -13.92
N THR A 138 22.19 -4.81 -12.87
CA THR A 138 21.18 -5.48 -12.06
C THR A 138 21.12 -4.88 -10.67
N VAL A 139 19.96 -4.96 -10.03
CA VAL A 139 19.72 -4.52 -8.66
C VAL A 139 19.13 -5.66 -7.84
N ASP A 140 19.65 -5.84 -6.63
CA ASP A 140 19.11 -6.75 -5.63
C ASP A 140 18.40 -5.94 -4.57
N PHE A 141 17.19 -6.36 -4.21
CA PHE A 141 16.41 -5.72 -3.16
C PHE A 141 15.39 -6.67 -2.52
N ARG A 142 14.91 -6.30 -1.34
CA ARG A 142 13.83 -6.98 -0.63
C ARG A 142 12.69 -6.02 -0.39
N LEU A 143 11.46 -6.56 -0.57
CA LEU A 143 10.23 -5.89 -0.20
C LEU A 143 9.63 -6.57 1.00
N CYS A 144 9.18 -5.79 1.97
CA CYS A 144 8.31 -6.21 3.05
C CYS A 144 6.87 -6.01 2.63
N TRP A 145 6.05 -7.04 2.80
CA TRP A 145 4.63 -7.06 2.44
C TRP A 145 3.76 -7.15 3.67
N ARG A 146 2.72 -6.33 3.73
CA ARG A 146 1.67 -6.34 4.74
C ARG A 146 0.34 -6.45 4.05
N GLN A 147 -0.52 -7.37 4.52
CA GLN A 147 -1.81 -7.65 3.91
C GLN A 147 -2.86 -7.82 5.00
N GLN A 148 -4.03 -7.21 4.83
CA GLN A 148 -5.11 -7.35 5.81
C GLN A 148 -6.48 -7.07 5.19
N VAL A 149 -7.50 -7.71 5.75
CA VAL A 149 -8.90 -7.29 5.59
C VAL A 149 -9.12 -6.09 6.51
N ALA A 150 -9.38 -4.91 5.92
CA ALA A 150 -9.64 -3.68 6.67
C ALA A 150 -11.11 -3.60 7.11
N GLU A 151 -12.03 -4.11 6.29
CA GLU A 151 -13.45 -4.20 6.59
C GLU A 151 -14.02 -5.54 6.13
N GLY A 152 -14.97 -6.10 6.88
CA GLY A 152 -15.57 -7.40 6.61
C GLY A 152 -14.88 -8.53 7.39
N LEU A 153 -14.96 -9.74 6.85
CA LEU A 153 -14.34 -10.96 7.39
C LEU A 153 -13.31 -11.50 6.38
N GLU A 154 -12.40 -12.34 6.83
CA GLU A 154 -11.39 -12.98 5.95
C GLU A 154 -12.00 -13.76 4.78
N ASP A 155 -13.14 -14.42 5.03
CA ASP A 155 -13.90 -15.19 4.02
C ASP A 155 -15.00 -14.37 3.32
N ALA A 156 -15.22 -13.13 3.73
CA ALA A 156 -16.18 -12.20 3.15
C ALA A 156 -15.67 -10.75 3.27
N PRO A 157 -14.54 -10.42 2.63
CA PRO A 157 -13.95 -9.10 2.75
C PRO A 157 -14.77 -8.04 2.01
N LEU A 158 -14.90 -6.87 2.65
CA LEU A 158 -15.53 -5.68 2.06
C LEU A 158 -14.50 -4.62 1.66
N LEU A 159 -13.36 -4.60 2.34
CA LEU A 159 -12.23 -3.73 2.03
C LEU A 159 -10.96 -4.46 2.41
N THR A 160 -10.02 -4.55 1.49
CA THR A 160 -8.69 -5.10 1.78
C THR A 160 -7.60 -4.10 1.45
N ALA A 161 -6.49 -4.22 2.15
CA ALA A 161 -5.30 -3.43 1.92
C ALA A 161 -4.06 -4.33 1.86
N THR A 162 -3.23 -4.08 0.87
CA THR A 162 -1.89 -4.64 0.75
C THR A 162 -0.91 -3.48 0.63
N ARG A 163 0.18 -3.53 1.36
CA ARG A 163 1.24 -2.54 1.29
C ARG A 163 2.59 -3.22 1.15
N TRP A 164 3.44 -2.68 0.31
CA TRP A 164 4.83 -3.14 0.16
C TRP A 164 5.80 -1.99 0.23
N GLN A 165 6.97 -2.27 0.75
CA GLN A 165 8.03 -1.29 0.91
C GLN A 165 9.39 -1.96 0.80
N LYS A 166 10.30 -1.32 0.07
CA LYS A 166 11.70 -1.75 0.04
C LYS A 166 12.35 -1.54 1.42
N VAL A 167 12.88 -2.63 1.98
CA VAL A 167 13.53 -2.64 3.29
C VAL A 167 15.03 -2.89 3.21
N TRP A 168 15.52 -3.49 2.10
CA TRP A 168 16.92 -3.81 1.91
C TRP A 168 17.32 -3.75 0.44
N GLY A 169 18.64 -3.59 0.16
CA GLY A 169 19.25 -3.77 -1.13
C GLY A 169 19.81 -2.51 -1.77
N SER A 170 20.01 -2.55 -3.08
CA SER A 170 20.75 -1.56 -3.87
C SER A 170 20.34 -0.11 -3.60
N SER A 171 21.34 0.77 -3.41
CA SER A 171 21.16 2.22 -3.34
C SER A 171 20.75 2.86 -4.67
N ALA A 172 20.91 2.13 -5.80
CA ALA A 172 20.42 2.55 -7.11
C ALA A 172 18.88 2.54 -7.21
N LEU A 173 18.20 1.91 -6.25
CA LEU A 173 16.77 1.89 -6.07
C LEU A 173 16.42 2.44 -4.66
N PRO A 174 16.55 3.75 -4.43
CA PRO A 174 16.36 4.32 -3.09
C PRO A 174 14.92 4.25 -2.59
N VAL A 175 13.92 4.29 -3.47
CA VAL A 175 12.50 4.19 -3.12
C VAL A 175 11.80 3.21 -4.05
N LEU A 176 11.15 2.23 -3.49
CA LEU A 176 10.16 1.38 -4.11
C LEU A 176 9.15 1.02 -3.03
N GLU A 177 7.95 1.55 -3.16
CA GLU A 177 6.86 1.32 -2.23
C GLU A 177 5.52 1.49 -2.93
N GLY A 178 4.48 0.90 -2.38
CA GLY A 178 3.15 1.01 -2.94
C GLY A 178 2.08 0.43 -2.03
N SER A 179 0.85 0.65 -2.43
CA SER A 179 -0.33 0.03 -1.84
C SER A 179 -1.28 -0.45 -2.91
N LEU A 180 -2.05 -1.47 -2.57
CA LEU A 180 -3.17 -1.98 -3.32
C LEU A 180 -4.36 -2.05 -2.37
N VAL A 181 -5.42 -1.36 -2.73
CA VAL A 181 -6.70 -1.41 -2.04
C VAL A 181 -7.71 -2.09 -2.95
N SER A 182 -8.55 -2.96 -2.40
CA SER A 182 -9.63 -3.56 -3.17
C SER A 182 -10.95 -3.56 -2.40
N ARG A 183 -12.04 -3.40 -3.13
CA ARG A 183 -13.40 -3.34 -2.62
C ARG A 183 -14.41 -3.83 -3.67
N PRO A 184 -15.58 -4.34 -3.28
CA PRO A 184 -16.65 -4.60 -4.22
C PRO A 184 -17.07 -3.32 -4.95
N LEU A 185 -17.48 -3.42 -6.21
CA LEU A 185 -18.17 -2.33 -6.89
C LEU A 185 -19.58 -2.19 -6.30
N GLU A 186 -20.00 -0.97 -5.98
CA GLU A 186 -21.34 -0.69 -5.49
C GLU A 186 -22.39 -1.22 -6.47
N ASP A 187 -23.42 -1.89 -5.96
CA ASP A 187 -24.50 -2.56 -6.74
C ASP A 187 -24.05 -3.73 -7.63
N HIS A 188 -22.76 -4.04 -7.70
CA HIS A 188 -22.17 -5.13 -8.48
C HIS A 188 -21.15 -5.95 -7.65
N PRO A 189 -21.60 -6.74 -6.66
CA PRO A 189 -20.71 -7.48 -5.77
C PRO A 189 -19.89 -8.57 -6.48
N GLU A 190 -20.28 -8.93 -7.71
CA GLU A 190 -19.52 -9.83 -8.59
C GLU A 190 -18.31 -9.15 -9.26
N ILE A 191 -18.15 -7.83 -9.07
CA ILE A 191 -17.04 -7.04 -9.60
C ILE A 191 -16.25 -6.44 -8.46
N THR A 192 -14.94 -6.61 -8.49
CA THR A 192 -14.01 -6.00 -7.54
C THR A 192 -13.26 -4.85 -8.18
N VAL A 193 -13.30 -3.68 -7.55
CA VAL A 193 -12.45 -2.54 -7.88
C VAL A 193 -11.09 -2.73 -7.20
N VAL A 194 -10.00 -2.57 -7.93
CA VAL A 194 -8.62 -2.59 -7.42
C VAL A 194 -7.94 -1.27 -7.71
N GLU A 195 -7.30 -0.70 -6.71
CA GLU A 195 -6.63 0.59 -6.79
C GLU A 195 -5.19 0.45 -6.32
N TYR A 196 -4.26 0.91 -7.17
CA TYR A 196 -2.83 0.87 -6.93
C TYR A 196 -2.30 2.28 -6.73
N GLN A 197 -1.46 2.44 -5.72
CA GLN A 197 -0.60 3.61 -5.56
C GLN A 197 0.84 3.15 -5.55
N TYR A 198 1.70 3.81 -6.31
CA TYR A 198 3.07 3.36 -6.50
C TYR A 198 4.04 4.52 -6.51
N HIS A 199 5.10 4.38 -5.72
CA HIS A 199 6.19 5.34 -5.63
C HIS A 199 7.50 4.66 -6.03
N LEU A 200 8.19 5.25 -6.99
CA LEU A 200 9.45 4.71 -7.50
C LEU A 200 10.48 5.82 -7.68
N ASN A 201 11.63 5.63 -7.04
CA ASN A 201 12.85 6.36 -7.37
C ASN A 201 13.96 5.33 -7.62
N ALA A 202 14.48 5.33 -8.84
CA ALA A 202 15.62 4.54 -9.28
C ALA A 202 16.39 5.31 -10.32
N LEU A 203 17.65 4.95 -10.56
CA LEU A 203 18.53 5.67 -11.53
C LEU A 203 17.93 5.83 -12.93
N THR A 204 17.09 4.90 -13.35
CA THR A 204 16.46 4.87 -14.68
C THR A 204 14.95 4.86 -14.61
N SER A 205 14.35 5.17 -13.44
CA SER A 205 12.90 5.11 -13.28
C SER A 205 12.18 6.25 -13.99
N SER A 206 11.02 5.92 -14.54
CA SER A 206 10.08 6.86 -15.13
C SER A 206 8.65 6.46 -14.77
N HIS A 207 7.69 7.34 -15.00
CA HIS A 207 6.28 6.98 -14.87
C HIS A 207 5.88 5.84 -15.84
N GLN A 208 6.55 5.73 -16.99
CA GLN A 208 6.33 4.62 -17.91
C GLN A 208 6.75 3.29 -17.28
N THR A 209 7.88 3.26 -16.58
CA THR A 209 8.34 2.07 -15.82
C THR A 209 7.27 1.60 -14.83
N ILE A 210 6.62 2.55 -14.11
CA ILE A 210 5.53 2.21 -13.18
C ILE A 210 4.32 1.67 -13.93
N ARG A 211 3.92 2.31 -15.06
CA ARG A 211 2.79 1.85 -15.87
C ARG A 211 2.98 0.42 -16.37
N ASP A 212 4.15 0.14 -16.92
CA ASP A 212 4.48 -1.19 -17.44
C ASP A 212 4.42 -2.25 -16.33
N TYR A 213 5.02 -1.96 -15.16
CA TYR A 213 4.99 -2.83 -14.00
C TYR A 213 3.56 -3.08 -13.50
N LEU A 214 2.78 -2.02 -13.24
CA LEU A 214 1.42 -2.16 -12.74
C LEU A 214 0.49 -2.86 -13.74
N THR A 215 0.70 -2.68 -15.04
CA THR A 215 -0.03 -3.41 -16.07
C THR A 215 0.22 -4.92 -15.98
N VAL A 216 1.48 -5.33 -15.76
CA VAL A 216 1.84 -6.73 -15.57
C VAL A 216 1.22 -7.28 -14.29
N ILE A 217 1.37 -6.58 -13.15
CA ILE A 217 0.85 -7.03 -11.87
C ILE A 217 -0.67 -7.14 -11.87
N TYR A 218 -1.36 -6.12 -12.40
CA TYR A 218 -2.81 -6.19 -12.56
C TYR A 218 -3.24 -7.39 -13.42
N GLY A 219 -2.57 -7.60 -14.56
CA GLY A 219 -2.86 -8.74 -15.43
C GLY A 219 -2.72 -10.09 -14.72
N ARG A 220 -1.71 -10.22 -13.85
CA ARG A 220 -1.45 -11.45 -13.06
C ARG A 220 -2.49 -11.65 -11.97
N VAL A 221 -2.86 -10.59 -11.23
CA VAL A 221 -3.95 -10.68 -10.23
C VAL A 221 -5.25 -11.08 -10.91
N ARG A 222 -5.60 -10.42 -12.03
CA ARG A 222 -6.79 -10.73 -12.81
C ARG A 222 -6.78 -12.18 -13.31
N ASP A 223 -5.69 -12.61 -13.92
CA ASP A 223 -5.59 -13.97 -14.47
C ASP A 223 -5.66 -15.02 -13.36
N ARG A 224 -5.04 -14.75 -12.20
CA ARG A 224 -5.14 -15.61 -11.03
C ARG A 224 -6.57 -15.70 -10.49
N ALA A 225 -7.26 -14.58 -10.37
CA ALA A 225 -8.66 -14.52 -9.96
C ALA A 225 -9.60 -15.28 -10.91
N HIS A 226 -9.28 -15.29 -12.20
CA HIS A 226 -10.00 -16.10 -13.20
C HIS A 226 -9.56 -17.56 -13.29
N GLY A 227 -8.67 -18.03 -12.39
CA GLY A 227 -8.16 -19.40 -12.39
C GLY A 227 -7.23 -19.73 -13.56
N ARG A 228 -6.68 -18.71 -14.23
CA ARG A 228 -5.71 -18.89 -15.32
C ARG A 228 -4.31 -19.13 -14.75
N PRO A 229 -3.46 -19.91 -15.43
CA PRO A 229 -2.07 -20.09 -15.01
C PRO A 229 -1.32 -18.75 -15.14
N LEU A 230 -0.47 -18.46 -14.12
CA LEU A 230 0.44 -17.33 -14.20
C LEU A 230 1.60 -17.68 -15.17
N PRO A 231 1.98 -16.75 -16.06
CA PRO A 231 3.09 -16.96 -16.98
C PRO A 231 4.46 -17.04 -16.29
#